data_218347d336e61b34c8b165d0f0c8c61e
#
_entry.id   218347d336e61b34c8b165d0f0c8c61e
#
_cell.length_a   1.000
_cell.length_b   1.000
_cell.length_c   1.000
_cell.angle_alpha   90.00
_cell.angle_beta   90.00
_cell.angle_gamma   90.00
#
_symmetry.space_group_name_H-M   'P 1'
#
loop_
_entity.id
_entity.type
_entity.pdbx_description
1 polymer ?
#
loop_
_entity_poly.entity_id
_entity_poly.type
_entity_poly.pdbx_seq_one_letter_code
_entity_poly.pdbx_strand_id
1 'polypeptide(L)'
;QDGIAAGGWIDTTGTSSIAQDYYDSGRFAYQLYAPLSGTRQSYQMASGVKWRGCVEARPNGLEATDTAPSAGSPDTRWVAYMQPDEPSLSGYNTSYISNDGSTGTWDQRLRKSSKYANVNSSTPHSGCGMEPVLALTNNRSAIVAKINALQPSGNTHIPLGLAWGWRVLSPTAPFTEGSAYNDEMTNKALVLMTDGVNTVSSYQSSTLKSTYSAYGYAYKARLGTTNPTTIVSRMNDQVAALCTAMKAPDVNIRIYTILLEENDTTVRNLLRDCATTPSLFFDNVSAAQLQTVFRVIAADLSNLRVSQ
;
A
#
# COMPACT_ATOMS: atom_id res chain seq x y z
N GLN A 1 -9.28 4.38 12.51
CA GLN A 1 -9.88 3.06 12.61
C GLN A 1 -8.87 2.10 13.20
N ASP A 2 -9.29 1.43 14.26
CA ASP A 2 -8.43 0.69 15.16
C ASP A 2 -8.27 -0.78 14.72
N GLY A 3 -8.01 -1.04 13.45
CA GLY A 3 -7.79 -2.37 12.89
C GLY A 3 -6.65 -3.13 13.57
N ILE A 4 -5.77 -2.40 14.23
CA ILE A 4 -4.74 -2.98 15.11
C ILE A 4 -5.38 -3.66 16.32
N ALA A 5 -6.44 -3.07 16.87
CA ALA A 5 -7.08 -3.57 18.06
C ALA A 5 -8.03 -4.74 17.78
N ALA A 6 -8.71 -4.72 16.65
CA ALA A 6 -9.81 -5.64 16.39
C ALA A 6 -9.39 -6.99 15.81
N GLY A 7 -8.24 -7.13 15.17
CA GLY A 7 -7.97 -8.33 14.41
C GLY A 7 -6.53 -8.83 14.35
N GLY A 8 -5.58 -8.13 14.97
CA GLY A 8 -4.18 -8.55 14.92
C GLY A 8 -3.62 -8.63 13.48
N TRP A 9 -4.15 -7.83 12.57
CA TRP A 9 -3.72 -7.82 11.16
C TRP A 9 -2.45 -7.01 10.93
N ILE A 10 -1.98 -6.26 11.92
CA ILE A 10 -0.65 -5.66 11.94
C ILE A 10 0.31 -6.57 12.70
N ASP A 11 1.48 -6.83 12.14
CA ASP A 11 2.53 -7.53 12.83
C ASP A 11 3.19 -6.62 13.88
N THR A 12 2.84 -6.83 15.13
CA THR A 12 3.35 -6.08 16.26
C THR A 12 4.46 -6.79 16.99
N THR A 13 4.71 -8.05 16.62
CA THR A 13 5.75 -8.88 17.22
C THR A 13 7.05 -8.86 16.43
N GLY A 14 7.02 -8.32 15.20
CA GLY A 14 8.16 -8.33 14.29
C GLY A 14 8.49 -9.73 13.77
N THR A 15 7.51 -10.63 13.73
CA THR A 15 7.71 -12.02 13.32
C THR A 15 7.52 -12.25 11.82
N SER A 16 7.04 -11.25 11.06
CA SER A 16 7.03 -11.34 9.60
C SER A 16 8.43 -11.32 9.02
N SER A 17 8.63 -11.92 7.86
CA SER A 17 9.94 -11.97 7.21
C SER A 17 10.49 -10.58 6.91
N ILE A 18 9.64 -9.62 6.55
CA ILE A 18 10.07 -8.23 6.32
C ILE A 18 10.43 -7.50 7.62
N ALA A 19 9.75 -7.78 8.73
CA ALA A 19 10.11 -7.20 10.00
C ALA A 19 11.47 -7.74 10.48
N GLN A 20 11.70 -9.03 10.34
CA GLN A 20 12.98 -9.65 10.69
C GLN A 20 14.14 -9.16 9.80
N ASP A 21 13.83 -8.86 8.53
CA ASP A 21 14.83 -8.38 7.60
C ASP A 21 15.38 -6.99 7.98
N TYR A 22 14.51 -6.11 8.48
CA TYR A 22 14.88 -4.76 8.91
C TYR A 22 15.17 -4.65 10.41
N TYR A 23 14.52 -5.47 11.23
CA TYR A 23 14.36 -5.24 12.67
C TYR A 23 14.84 -6.44 13.46
N ASP A 24 16.09 -6.61 13.58
CA ASP A 24 16.77 -7.61 14.41
C ASP A 24 15.82 -8.55 15.19
N SER A 25 15.43 -9.67 14.58
CA SER A 25 14.58 -10.72 15.17
C SER A 25 13.27 -10.22 15.82
N GLY A 26 12.60 -9.26 15.20
CA GLY A 26 11.31 -8.76 15.63
C GLY A 26 11.34 -7.73 16.76
N ARG A 27 12.49 -7.44 17.32
CA ARG A 27 12.62 -6.48 18.42
C ARG A 27 12.39 -5.04 17.99
N PHE A 28 12.66 -4.73 16.73
CA PHE A 28 12.50 -3.37 16.24
C PHE A 28 11.04 -2.90 16.31
N ALA A 29 10.11 -3.69 15.76
CA ALA A 29 8.68 -3.35 15.82
C ALA A 29 8.21 -3.24 17.28
N TYR A 30 8.61 -4.15 18.14
CA TYR A 30 8.27 -4.10 19.56
C TYR A 30 8.83 -2.89 20.29
N GLN A 31 10.07 -2.50 20.00
CA GLN A 31 10.71 -1.35 20.66
C GLN A 31 10.21 0.00 20.16
N LEU A 32 9.78 0.05 18.90
CA LEU A 32 9.24 1.27 18.30
C LEU A 32 7.75 1.45 18.57
N TYR A 33 7.01 0.35 18.67
CA TYR A 33 5.58 0.32 18.87
C TYR A 33 5.23 -0.42 20.16
N ALA A 34 5.30 0.29 21.28
CA ALA A 34 4.81 -0.25 22.54
C ALA A 34 3.28 -0.27 22.54
N PRO A 35 2.63 -1.37 22.94
CA PRO A 35 1.19 -1.41 23.08
C PRO A 35 0.73 -0.44 24.16
N LEU A 36 -0.28 0.36 23.88
CA LEU A 36 -0.94 1.15 24.92
C LEU A 36 -1.81 0.22 25.78
N SER A 37 -1.72 0.38 27.09
CA SER A 37 -2.55 -0.37 28.04
C SER A 37 -4.04 -0.03 27.86
N GLY A 38 -4.90 -1.03 27.76
CA GLY A 38 -6.35 -0.86 27.66
C GLY A 38 -6.99 -1.84 26.66
N THR A 39 -8.31 -1.75 26.53
CA THR A 39 -9.11 -2.58 25.63
C THR A 39 -8.93 -2.24 24.15
N ARG A 40 -8.30 -1.13 23.82
CA ARG A 40 -7.90 -0.73 22.46
C ARG A 40 -6.39 -0.74 22.37
N GLN A 41 -5.86 -1.64 21.59
CA GLN A 41 -4.43 -1.66 21.29
C GLN A 41 -4.14 -0.62 20.22
N SER A 42 -3.71 0.55 20.61
CA SER A 42 -3.05 1.49 19.73
C SER A 42 -1.55 1.42 19.97
N TYR A 43 -0.78 1.57 18.90
CA TYR A 43 0.67 1.49 18.98
C TYR A 43 1.26 2.89 18.90
N GLN A 44 2.25 3.14 19.75
CA GLN A 44 3.06 4.34 19.67
C GLN A 44 4.54 3.95 19.74
N MET A 45 5.38 4.78 19.17
CA MET A 45 6.82 4.61 19.35
C MET A 45 7.19 4.74 20.82
N ALA A 46 8.30 4.10 21.22
CA ALA A 46 8.81 4.17 22.59
C ALA A 46 8.98 5.61 23.12
N SER A 47 9.22 6.56 22.22
CA SER A 47 9.31 8.01 22.49
C SER A 47 7.97 8.76 22.47
N GLY A 48 6.84 8.07 22.39
CA GLY A 48 5.51 8.69 22.29
C GLY A 48 5.05 9.06 20.87
N VAL A 49 5.82 8.79 19.84
CA VAL A 49 5.41 8.97 18.44
C VAL A 49 4.38 7.90 18.07
N LYS A 50 3.19 8.34 17.65
CA LYS A 50 2.09 7.44 17.28
C LYS A 50 2.25 6.95 15.84
N TRP A 51 1.94 5.68 15.59
CA TRP A 51 1.73 5.18 14.26
C TRP A 51 0.62 5.96 13.54
N ARG A 52 0.84 6.31 12.27
CA ARG A 52 -0.05 7.19 11.49
C ARG A 52 -1.00 6.44 10.56
N GLY A 53 -1.03 5.12 10.62
CA GLY A 53 -1.97 4.32 9.85
C GLY A 53 -1.45 3.77 8.53
N CYS A 54 -0.23 4.12 8.12
CA CYS A 54 0.36 3.56 6.91
C CYS A 54 1.07 2.23 7.19
N VAL A 55 1.04 1.33 6.21
CA VAL A 55 1.66 0.02 6.28
C VAL A 55 2.53 -0.24 5.06
N GLU A 56 3.48 -1.15 5.21
CA GLU A 56 4.27 -1.68 4.10
C GLU A 56 3.50 -2.76 3.33
N ALA A 57 3.87 -2.99 2.10
CA ALA A 57 3.37 -4.09 1.29
C ALA A 57 3.76 -5.43 1.92
N ARG A 58 2.88 -6.42 1.88
CA ARG A 58 3.17 -7.76 2.39
C ARG A 58 4.22 -8.46 1.52
N PRO A 59 5.08 -9.31 2.12
CA PRO A 59 6.15 -10.00 1.41
C PRO A 59 5.65 -11.21 0.61
N ASN A 60 6.57 -11.84 -0.11
CA ASN A 60 6.39 -13.18 -0.71
C ASN A 60 5.18 -13.30 -1.64
N GLY A 61 4.84 -12.23 -2.36
CA GLY A 61 3.70 -12.21 -3.28
C GLY A 61 2.33 -12.03 -2.59
N LEU A 62 2.26 -12.05 -1.26
CA LEU A 62 1.02 -11.90 -0.51
C LEU A 62 0.32 -10.56 -0.73
N GLU A 63 1.06 -9.53 -1.17
CA GLU A 63 0.44 -8.24 -1.50
C GLU A 63 -0.54 -8.35 -2.67
N ALA A 64 -0.29 -9.27 -3.61
CA ALA A 64 -1.17 -9.52 -4.75
C ALA A 64 -2.24 -10.59 -4.49
N THR A 65 -2.60 -10.84 -3.23
CA THR A 65 -3.61 -11.82 -2.83
C THR A 65 -4.62 -11.23 -1.85
N ASP A 66 -5.78 -11.88 -1.75
CA ASP A 66 -6.79 -11.57 -0.72
C ASP A 66 -6.64 -12.46 0.54
N THR A 67 -5.46 -13.00 0.78
CA THR A 67 -5.19 -13.82 1.95
C THR A 67 -5.44 -13.02 3.24
N ALA A 68 -6.33 -13.52 4.07
CA ALA A 68 -6.63 -12.91 5.36
C ALA A 68 -5.41 -12.92 6.30
N PRO A 69 -5.21 -11.88 7.11
CA PRO A 69 -4.12 -11.84 8.08
C PRO A 69 -4.32 -12.89 9.19
N SER A 70 -3.24 -13.57 9.55
CA SER A 70 -3.26 -14.64 10.56
C SER A 70 -2.05 -14.54 11.50
N ALA A 71 -2.28 -14.80 12.79
CA ALA A 71 -1.21 -14.88 13.77
C ALA A 71 -0.29 -16.08 13.52
N GLY A 72 -0.85 -17.21 13.01
CA GLY A 72 -0.09 -18.40 12.67
C GLY A 72 0.75 -18.29 11.40
N SER A 73 0.53 -17.25 10.59
CA SER A 73 1.27 -16.96 9.36
C SER A 73 1.65 -15.48 9.35
N PRO A 74 2.73 -15.09 10.01
CA PRO A 74 3.07 -13.69 10.24
C PRO A 74 3.17 -12.83 8.99
N ASP A 75 3.66 -13.39 7.86
CA ASP A 75 3.79 -12.68 6.58
C ASP A 75 2.45 -12.28 5.96
N THR A 76 1.34 -12.89 6.39
CA THR A 76 -0.01 -12.47 5.97
C THR A 76 -0.46 -11.17 6.63
N ARG A 77 0.19 -10.74 7.71
CA ARG A 77 -0.05 -9.47 8.39
C ARG A 77 0.78 -8.35 7.77
N TRP A 78 0.36 -7.11 7.96
CA TRP A 78 1.12 -5.94 7.51
C TRP A 78 2.11 -5.50 8.58
N VAL A 79 3.20 -4.90 8.14
CA VAL A 79 4.13 -4.17 9.00
C VAL A 79 3.79 -2.69 8.94
N ALA A 80 3.79 -2.02 10.07
CA ALA A 80 3.58 -0.57 10.13
C ALA A 80 4.68 0.14 9.33
N TYR A 81 4.26 1.06 8.44
CA TYR A 81 5.19 1.86 7.66
C TYR A 81 5.98 2.78 8.59
N MET A 82 7.27 2.58 8.62
CA MET A 82 8.18 3.37 9.40
C MET A 82 9.57 3.33 8.79
N GLN A 83 9.97 4.44 8.23
CA GLN A 83 11.28 4.60 7.63
C GLN A 83 12.37 4.41 8.67
N PRO A 84 13.24 3.39 8.55
CA PRO A 84 14.41 3.27 9.41
C PRO A 84 15.36 4.44 9.19
N ASP A 85 15.89 4.99 10.30
CA ASP A 85 16.93 6.01 10.22
C ASP A 85 18.22 5.40 9.68
N GLU A 86 18.87 6.10 8.78
CA GLU A 86 20.18 5.73 8.31
C GLU A 86 21.22 6.77 8.71
N PRO A 87 22.43 6.37 9.07
CA PRO A 87 23.52 7.31 9.26
C PRO A 87 23.82 8.04 7.96
N SER A 88 24.08 9.33 8.07
CA SER A 88 24.49 10.18 6.98
C SER A 88 25.66 9.59 6.21
N LEU A 89 25.49 9.31 4.92
CA LEU A 89 26.57 9.05 3.99
C LEU A 89 26.59 10.12 2.90
N SER A 90 27.78 10.33 2.32
CA SER A 90 27.92 11.29 1.23
C SER A 90 26.98 10.93 0.07
N GLY A 91 26.13 11.87 -0.33
CA GLY A 91 25.25 11.76 -1.48
C GLY A 91 23.77 11.60 -1.20
N TYR A 92 23.37 11.10 -0.04
CA TYR A 92 21.97 11.01 0.34
C TYR A 92 21.84 10.92 1.85
N ASN A 93 21.14 11.87 2.42
CA ASN A 93 20.96 11.97 3.86
C ASN A 93 19.47 11.76 4.22
N THR A 94 19.15 10.57 4.70
CA THR A 94 17.86 10.24 5.30
C THR A 94 17.93 10.16 6.82
N SER A 95 19.09 10.48 7.39
CA SER A 95 19.28 10.49 8.85
C SER A 95 18.39 11.57 9.47
N TYR A 96 17.49 11.16 10.33
CA TYR A 96 16.67 12.04 11.16
C TYR A 96 17.04 11.95 12.65
N ILE A 97 17.96 11.05 13.00
CA ILE A 97 18.55 10.93 14.32
C ILE A 97 19.98 11.43 14.24
N SER A 98 20.22 12.62 14.80
CA SER A 98 21.55 13.21 14.83
C SER A 98 22.46 12.41 15.77
N ASN A 99 23.62 12.00 15.25
CA ASN A 99 24.70 11.40 16.06
C ASN A 99 24.23 10.21 16.91
N ASP A 100 23.64 9.20 16.29
CA ASP A 100 23.12 8.02 16.96
C ASP A 100 24.19 7.07 17.51
N GLY A 101 25.49 7.39 17.31
CA GLY A 101 26.62 6.59 17.73
C GLY A 101 26.68 5.20 17.05
N SER A 102 25.97 5.02 15.95
CA SER A 102 25.94 3.73 15.25
C SER A 102 27.28 3.44 14.60
N THR A 103 27.79 2.24 14.83
CA THR A 103 29.00 1.69 14.21
C THR A 103 28.70 0.36 13.52
N GLY A 104 29.55 -0.08 12.61
CA GLY A 104 29.38 -1.34 11.91
C GLY A 104 28.92 -1.18 10.47
N THR A 105 28.44 -2.28 9.88
CA THR A 105 27.93 -2.30 8.51
C THR A 105 26.61 -1.53 8.40
N TRP A 106 26.22 -1.17 7.18
CA TRP A 106 24.95 -0.55 6.87
C TRP A 106 23.76 -1.27 7.50
N ASP A 107 23.70 -2.56 7.31
CA ASP A 107 22.61 -3.39 7.81
C ASP A 107 22.59 -3.41 9.35
N GLN A 108 23.74 -3.50 9.99
CA GLN A 108 23.83 -3.42 11.45
C GLN A 108 23.37 -2.07 11.98
N ARG A 109 23.70 -0.97 11.30
CA ARG A 109 23.27 0.37 11.69
C ARG A 109 21.78 0.60 11.50
N LEU A 110 21.21 0.13 10.39
CA LEU A 110 19.76 0.18 10.18
C LEU A 110 18.99 -0.54 11.28
N ARG A 111 19.50 -1.68 11.74
CA ARG A 111 18.84 -2.54 12.75
C ARG A 111 19.05 -2.10 14.19
N LYS A 112 19.85 -1.08 14.45
CA LYS A 112 20.14 -0.64 15.83
C LYS A 112 18.92 0.03 16.44
N SER A 113 18.05 -0.78 17.05
CA SER A 113 16.78 -0.33 17.62
C SER A 113 16.92 0.69 18.76
N SER A 114 18.00 0.62 19.53
CA SER A 114 18.24 1.53 20.66
C SER A 114 18.33 3.01 20.24
N LYS A 115 18.69 3.31 18.99
CA LYS A 115 18.73 4.70 18.51
C LYS A 115 17.36 5.36 18.42
N TYR A 116 16.30 4.56 18.33
CA TYR A 116 14.93 5.07 18.24
C TYR A 116 14.28 5.38 19.59
N ALA A 117 14.95 5.14 20.70
CA ALA A 117 14.38 5.30 22.03
C ALA A 117 13.87 6.72 22.34
N ASN A 118 14.46 7.74 21.71
CA ASN A 118 14.13 9.15 21.95
C ASN A 118 13.65 9.88 20.67
N VAL A 119 13.13 9.16 19.70
CA VAL A 119 12.58 9.78 18.50
C VAL A 119 11.26 10.46 18.80
N ASN A 120 11.20 11.76 18.59
CA ASN A 120 10.01 12.59 18.78
C ASN A 120 9.46 13.17 17.47
N SER A 121 10.07 12.81 16.33
CA SER A 121 9.81 13.39 15.03
C SER A 121 8.70 12.67 14.26
N SER A 122 8.08 13.38 13.34
CA SER A 122 7.21 12.80 12.32
C SER A 122 8.00 12.14 11.18
N THR A 123 9.31 12.27 11.16
CA THR A 123 10.20 11.83 10.07
C THR A 123 10.13 10.32 9.79
N PRO A 124 10.02 9.43 10.81
CA PRO A 124 9.83 8.01 10.56
C PRO A 124 8.60 7.68 9.71
N HIS A 125 7.64 8.59 9.69
CA HIS A 125 6.41 8.47 8.90
C HIS A 125 6.43 9.35 7.63
N SER A 126 7.60 9.79 7.20
CA SER A 126 7.75 10.55 5.95
C SER A 126 7.17 9.75 4.79
N GLY A 127 6.26 10.36 4.02
CA GLY A 127 5.48 9.66 3.01
C GLY A 127 4.13 9.09 3.49
N CYS A 128 3.85 9.10 4.79
CA CYS A 128 2.53 8.73 5.35
C CYS A 128 1.71 9.98 5.66
N GLY A 129 1.43 10.79 4.65
CA GLY A 129 0.61 12.01 4.78
C GLY A 129 -0.62 12.01 3.90
N MET A 130 -0.91 10.91 3.23
CA MET A 130 -2.07 10.77 2.36
C MET A 130 -3.35 10.55 3.15
N GLU A 131 -4.48 10.87 2.52
CA GLU A 131 -5.80 10.55 3.08
C GLU A 131 -5.96 9.04 3.28
N PRO A 132 -6.43 8.60 4.47
CA PRO A 132 -6.66 7.18 4.74
C PRO A 132 -7.70 6.56 3.81
N VAL A 133 -7.58 5.27 3.57
CA VAL A 133 -8.60 4.48 2.86
C VAL A 133 -9.95 4.62 3.58
N LEU A 134 -11.03 4.81 2.82
CA LEU A 134 -12.39 4.80 3.33
C LEU A 134 -12.96 3.39 3.15
N ALA A 135 -13.45 2.80 4.23
CA ALA A 135 -14.20 1.55 4.18
C ALA A 135 -15.49 1.70 3.35
N LEU A 136 -16.06 0.61 2.87
CA LEU A 136 -17.33 0.65 2.15
C LEU A 136 -18.41 1.35 2.98
N THR A 137 -19.08 2.30 2.37
CA THR A 137 -20.15 3.05 3.02
C THR A 137 -21.14 3.58 2.00
N ASN A 138 -22.41 3.66 2.37
CA ASN A 138 -23.46 4.35 1.60
C ASN A 138 -23.64 5.82 2.03
N ASN A 139 -22.82 6.31 2.96
CA ASN A 139 -22.85 7.70 3.40
C ASN A 139 -22.21 8.61 2.33
N ARG A 140 -23.04 9.17 1.47
CA ARG A 140 -22.62 10.06 0.39
C ARG A 140 -21.78 11.25 0.88
N SER A 141 -22.15 11.84 2.02
CA SER A 141 -21.42 12.99 2.57
C SER A 141 -20.01 12.62 2.99
N ALA A 142 -19.83 11.43 3.59
CA ALA A 142 -18.50 10.93 3.95
C ALA A 142 -17.63 10.67 2.70
N ILE A 143 -18.22 10.10 1.64
CA ILE A 143 -17.51 9.85 0.38
C ILE A 143 -17.07 11.17 -0.27
N VAL A 144 -17.99 12.16 -0.38
CA VAL A 144 -17.67 13.47 -0.97
C VAL A 144 -16.62 14.20 -0.13
N ALA A 145 -16.71 14.16 1.19
CA ALA A 145 -15.71 14.75 2.07
C ALA A 145 -14.33 14.11 1.87
N LYS A 146 -14.27 12.79 1.73
CA LYS A 146 -13.04 12.05 1.47
C LYS A 146 -12.42 12.43 0.12
N ILE A 147 -13.22 12.51 -0.94
CA ILE A 147 -12.77 12.91 -2.28
C ILE A 147 -12.18 14.33 -2.23
N ASN A 148 -12.87 15.28 -1.58
CA ASN A 148 -12.42 16.66 -1.47
C ASN A 148 -11.16 16.83 -0.62
N ALA A 149 -10.87 15.89 0.27
CA ALA A 149 -9.66 15.90 1.10
C ALA A 149 -8.42 15.32 0.39
N LEU A 150 -8.59 14.64 -0.74
CA LEU A 150 -7.46 14.06 -1.48
C LEU A 150 -6.49 15.16 -1.93
N GLN A 151 -5.21 14.93 -1.64
CA GLN A 151 -4.11 15.80 -2.08
C GLN A 151 -3.06 14.94 -2.79
N PRO A 152 -2.61 15.33 -3.98
CA PRO A 152 -1.55 14.60 -4.68
C PRO A 152 -0.25 14.73 -3.91
N SER A 153 0.41 13.62 -3.63
CA SER A 153 1.68 13.59 -2.93
C SER A 153 2.43 12.28 -3.17
N GLY A 154 3.74 12.36 -3.22
CA GLY A 154 4.62 11.18 -3.33
C GLY A 154 4.77 10.64 -4.75
N ASN A 155 5.13 9.37 -4.83
CA ASN A 155 5.32 8.64 -6.09
C ASN A 155 4.11 7.78 -6.43
N THR A 156 3.86 7.58 -7.71
CA THR A 156 2.77 6.71 -8.18
C THR A 156 3.05 5.24 -7.83
N HIS A 157 2.12 4.61 -7.15
CA HIS A 157 2.22 3.22 -6.70
C HIS A 157 0.92 2.46 -6.99
N ILE A 158 0.70 2.13 -8.28
CA ILE A 158 -0.55 1.51 -8.76
C ILE A 158 -0.86 0.19 -8.05
N PRO A 159 0.10 -0.77 -7.89
CA PRO A 159 -0.23 -2.07 -7.30
C PRO A 159 -0.73 -1.95 -5.86
N LEU A 160 -0.20 -1.01 -5.07
CA LEU A 160 -0.65 -0.83 -3.70
C LEU A 160 -2.07 -0.24 -3.65
N GLY A 161 -2.35 0.78 -4.47
CA GLY A 161 -3.69 1.34 -4.58
C GLY A 161 -4.73 0.30 -5.00
N LEU A 162 -4.38 -0.52 -6.00
CA LEU A 162 -5.23 -1.59 -6.50
C LEU A 162 -5.47 -2.69 -5.45
N ALA A 163 -4.43 -3.13 -4.74
CA ALA A 163 -4.53 -4.11 -3.68
C ALA A 163 -5.43 -3.62 -2.52
N TRP A 164 -5.31 -2.35 -2.13
CA TRP A 164 -6.18 -1.79 -1.09
C TRP A 164 -7.62 -1.58 -1.58
N GLY A 165 -7.83 -1.23 -2.85
CA GLY A 165 -9.17 -1.24 -3.46
C GLY A 165 -9.82 -2.62 -3.38
N TRP A 166 -9.07 -3.68 -3.66
CA TRP A 166 -9.55 -5.05 -3.50
C TRP A 166 -9.93 -5.39 -2.05
N ARG A 167 -9.07 -5.03 -1.08
CA ARG A 167 -9.32 -5.29 0.35
C ARG A 167 -10.56 -4.57 0.87
N VAL A 168 -10.90 -3.42 0.33
CA VAL A 168 -12.15 -2.72 0.66
C VAL A 168 -13.38 -3.48 0.14
N LEU A 169 -13.25 -4.19 -0.99
CA LEU A 169 -14.31 -5.01 -1.57
C LEU A 169 -14.38 -6.44 -0.99
N SER A 170 -13.30 -6.87 -0.33
CA SER A 170 -13.18 -8.22 0.24
C SER A 170 -14.11 -8.39 1.46
N PRO A 171 -14.64 -9.61 1.69
CA PRO A 171 -15.36 -9.93 2.92
C PRO A 171 -14.43 -10.16 4.12
N THR A 172 -13.11 -10.11 3.92
CA THR A 172 -12.11 -10.46 4.95
C THR A 172 -11.40 -9.22 5.50
N ALA A 173 -10.79 -9.37 6.68
CA ALA A 173 -9.99 -8.30 7.29
C ALA A 173 -8.89 -7.79 6.32
N PRO A 174 -8.56 -6.49 6.38
CA PRO A 174 -8.85 -5.53 7.45
C PRO A 174 -10.20 -4.81 7.32
N PHE A 175 -10.85 -4.86 6.17
CA PHE A 175 -12.19 -4.33 5.94
C PHE A 175 -13.14 -5.51 5.77
N THR A 176 -14.23 -5.51 6.51
CA THR A 176 -15.16 -6.65 6.54
C THR A 176 -16.55 -6.28 6.04
N GLU A 177 -16.68 -5.11 5.42
CA GLU A 177 -17.94 -4.58 4.92
C GLU A 177 -18.31 -5.14 3.54
N GLY A 178 -17.35 -5.77 2.84
CA GLY A 178 -17.58 -6.40 1.55
C GLY A 178 -18.45 -7.64 1.70
N SER A 179 -19.44 -7.84 0.80
CA SER A 179 -20.22 -9.08 0.73
C SER A 179 -19.33 -10.28 0.38
N ALA A 180 -19.80 -11.49 0.64
CA ALA A 180 -19.12 -12.71 0.17
C ALA A 180 -18.96 -12.70 -1.35
N TYR A 181 -17.91 -13.36 -1.86
CA TYR A 181 -17.69 -13.43 -3.32
C TYR A 181 -18.76 -14.26 -4.06
N ASN A 182 -19.39 -15.20 -3.38
CA ASN A 182 -20.48 -16.01 -3.90
C ASN A 182 -21.87 -15.45 -3.61
N ASP A 183 -21.98 -14.19 -3.20
CA ASP A 183 -23.26 -13.51 -3.02
C ASP A 183 -23.81 -13.08 -4.38
N GLU A 184 -24.80 -13.82 -4.87
CA GLU A 184 -25.45 -13.58 -6.16
C GLU A 184 -26.23 -12.27 -6.22
N MET A 185 -26.56 -11.68 -5.06
CA MET A 185 -27.30 -10.42 -4.99
C MET A 185 -26.40 -9.18 -5.08
N THR A 186 -25.07 -9.37 -5.11
CA THR A 186 -24.12 -8.27 -5.08
C THR A 186 -23.09 -8.38 -6.20
N ASN A 187 -23.01 -7.34 -7.01
CA ASN A 187 -21.94 -7.17 -7.99
C ASN A 187 -20.83 -6.28 -7.41
N LYS A 188 -19.60 -6.75 -7.43
CA LYS A 188 -18.42 -5.99 -7.02
C LYS A 188 -17.80 -5.30 -8.22
N ALA A 189 -17.55 -4.00 -8.09
CA ALA A 189 -16.90 -3.22 -9.13
C ALA A 189 -15.78 -2.37 -8.54
N LEU A 190 -14.67 -2.27 -9.28
CA LEU A 190 -13.50 -1.45 -8.94
C LEU A 190 -13.20 -0.53 -10.12
N VAL A 191 -12.97 0.76 -9.82
CA VAL A 191 -12.51 1.73 -10.80
C VAL A 191 -11.07 2.11 -10.43
N LEU A 192 -10.12 1.75 -11.28
CA LEU A 192 -8.72 2.16 -11.16
C LEU A 192 -8.48 3.36 -12.07
N MET A 193 -8.05 4.48 -11.49
CA MET A 193 -7.67 5.67 -12.24
C MET A 193 -6.23 6.06 -11.91
N THR A 194 -5.45 6.40 -12.92
CA THR A 194 -4.10 6.95 -12.76
C THR A 194 -3.80 7.96 -13.87
N ASP A 195 -2.95 8.94 -13.55
CA ASP A 195 -2.41 9.95 -14.45
C ASP A 195 -0.92 9.72 -14.74
N GLY A 196 -0.39 8.54 -14.41
CA GLY A 196 1.03 8.26 -14.61
C GLY A 196 1.42 6.80 -14.43
N VAL A 197 2.69 6.56 -14.67
CA VAL A 197 3.34 5.26 -14.56
C VAL A 197 3.77 4.97 -13.12
N ASN A 198 3.95 3.70 -12.78
CA ASN A 198 4.61 3.34 -11.52
C ASN A 198 5.99 4.00 -11.43
N THR A 199 6.29 4.61 -10.28
CA THR A 199 7.56 5.30 -10.08
C THR A 199 8.25 4.87 -8.79
N VAL A 200 9.58 4.81 -8.84
CA VAL A 200 10.45 4.63 -7.69
C VAL A 200 11.49 5.74 -7.71
N SER A 201 11.50 6.55 -6.67
CA SER A 201 12.59 7.53 -6.51
C SER A 201 13.89 6.80 -6.24
N SER A 202 14.76 6.77 -7.24
CA SER A 202 16.01 6.07 -7.17
C SER A 202 17.18 7.02 -6.93
N TYR A 203 18.14 6.53 -6.15
CA TYR A 203 19.42 7.20 -5.88
C TYR A 203 20.55 6.20 -6.13
N GLN A 204 20.93 6.05 -7.39
CA GLN A 204 21.89 5.02 -7.84
C GLN A 204 23.23 5.05 -7.10
N SER A 205 23.67 6.25 -6.73
CA SER A 205 24.93 6.46 -5.99
C SER A 205 24.82 6.19 -4.50
N SER A 206 23.59 6.07 -3.95
CA SER A 206 23.41 5.81 -2.53
C SER A 206 23.47 4.31 -2.21
N THR A 207 23.86 4.00 -0.98
CA THR A 207 23.87 2.61 -0.51
C THR A 207 22.44 2.02 -0.46
N LEU A 208 21.45 2.83 -0.16
CA LEU A 208 20.04 2.41 -0.04
C LEU A 208 19.33 2.29 -1.39
N LYS A 209 19.92 2.82 -2.46
CA LYS A 209 19.45 2.76 -3.85
C LYS A 209 18.12 3.48 -4.14
N SER A 210 17.33 3.82 -3.13
CA SER A 210 16.05 4.52 -3.30
C SER A 210 15.67 5.30 -2.05
N THR A 211 14.62 6.13 -2.14
CA THR A 211 13.84 6.54 -0.96
C THR A 211 13.13 5.35 -0.35
N TYR A 212 12.68 5.50 0.89
CA TYR A 212 11.81 4.51 1.53
C TYR A 212 10.43 4.51 0.87
N SER A 213 9.92 3.32 0.59
CA SER A 213 8.63 3.11 -0.05
C SER A 213 7.83 2.04 0.70
N ALA A 214 6.66 1.67 0.20
CA ALA A 214 5.91 0.53 0.71
C ALA A 214 6.68 -0.80 0.61
N TYR A 215 7.70 -0.87 -0.24
CA TYR A 215 8.63 -2.02 -0.32
C TYR A 215 9.93 -1.81 0.47
N GLY A 216 9.98 -0.80 1.32
CA GLY A 216 11.22 -0.42 2.00
C GLY A 216 12.21 0.28 1.06
N TYR A 217 13.49 0.21 1.40
CA TYR A 217 14.58 0.66 0.52
C TYR A 217 14.88 -0.38 -0.55
N ALA A 218 15.20 0.08 -1.78
CA ALA A 218 15.55 -0.81 -2.90
C ALA A 218 16.77 -1.70 -2.60
N TYR A 219 17.67 -1.26 -1.74
CA TYR A 219 18.80 -2.05 -1.23
C TYR A 219 18.38 -3.44 -0.72
N LYS A 220 17.21 -3.58 -0.13
CA LYS A 220 16.70 -4.85 0.41
C LYS A 220 16.15 -5.80 -0.65
N ALA A 221 16.07 -5.37 -1.89
CA ALA A 221 15.64 -6.18 -3.03
C ALA A 221 14.30 -6.93 -2.79
N ARG A 222 13.33 -6.34 -2.09
CA ARG A 222 12.06 -6.99 -1.75
C ARG A 222 11.24 -7.43 -2.98
N LEU A 223 11.50 -6.81 -4.13
CA LEU A 223 10.95 -7.23 -5.42
C LEU A 223 11.96 -8.04 -6.26
N GLY A 224 12.97 -8.66 -5.61
CA GLY A 224 13.99 -9.50 -6.23
C GLY A 224 15.09 -8.72 -6.96
N THR A 225 15.13 -7.40 -6.82
CA THR A 225 16.11 -6.54 -7.50
C THR A 225 16.34 -5.24 -6.73
N THR A 226 17.52 -4.67 -6.92
CA THR A 226 17.86 -3.31 -6.46
C THR A 226 17.86 -2.29 -7.60
N ASN A 227 17.63 -2.72 -8.84
CA ASN A 227 17.61 -1.86 -10.02
C ASN A 227 16.25 -1.16 -10.14
N PRO A 228 16.18 0.17 -10.15
CA PRO A 228 14.90 0.91 -10.16
C PRO A 228 14.02 0.61 -11.37
N THR A 229 14.60 0.50 -12.56
CA THR A 229 13.86 0.16 -13.78
C THR A 229 13.21 -1.24 -13.66
N THR A 230 13.97 -2.20 -13.15
CA THR A 230 13.45 -3.54 -12.90
C THR A 230 12.41 -3.54 -11.77
N ILE A 231 12.57 -2.70 -10.74
CA ILE A 231 11.56 -2.53 -9.69
C ILE A 231 10.24 -2.06 -10.30
N VAL A 232 10.27 -1.05 -11.16
CA VAL A 232 9.05 -0.55 -11.86
C VAL A 232 8.42 -1.67 -12.70
N SER A 233 9.22 -2.46 -13.43
CA SER A 233 8.71 -3.63 -14.15
C SER A 233 8.02 -4.63 -13.21
N ARG A 234 8.63 -4.93 -12.05
CA ARG A 234 8.02 -5.81 -11.04
C ARG A 234 6.73 -5.25 -10.43
N MET A 235 6.63 -3.93 -10.29
CA MET A 235 5.38 -3.29 -9.89
C MET A 235 4.30 -3.47 -10.95
N ASN A 236 4.64 -3.39 -12.23
CA ASN A 236 3.70 -3.65 -13.33
C ASN A 236 3.27 -5.13 -13.34
N ASP A 237 4.19 -6.07 -13.11
CA ASP A 237 3.88 -7.50 -12.95
C ASP A 237 2.87 -7.74 -11.81
N GLN A 238 3.01 -7.01 -10.70
CA GLN A 238 2.07 -7.10 -9.58
C GLN A 238 0.68 -6.54 -9.92
N VAL A 239 0.60 -5.44 -10.69
CA VAL A 239 -0.70 -4.94 -11.19
C VAL A 239 -1.37 -6.00 -12.04
N ALA A 240 -0.65 -6.63 -12.97
CA ALA A 240 -1.19 -7.68 -13.82
C ALA A 240 -1.69 -8.89 -12.99
N ALA A 241 -0.91 -9.31 -11.99
CA ALA A 241 -1.28 -10.40 -11.09
C ALA A 241 -2.55 -10.07 -10.28
N LEU A 242 -2.64 -8.87 -9.71
CA LEU A 242 -3.82 -8.40 -8.99
C LEU A 242 -5.06 -8.37 -9.88
N CYS A 243 -4.95 -7.82 -11.09
CA CYS A 243 -6.07 -7.75 -12.02
C CYS A 243 -6.54 -9.15 -12.42
N THR A 244 -5.61 -10.07 -12.64
CA THR A 244 -5.93 -11.47 -12.95
C THR A 244 -6.67 -12.14 -11.80
N ALA A 245 -6.16 -11.98 -10.57
CA ALA A 245 -6.76 -12.57 -9.38
C ALA A 245 -8.16 -12.01 -9.09
N MET A 246 -8.35 -10.70 -9.22
CA MET A 246 -9.67 -10.08 -9.00
C MET A 246 -10.71 -10.46 -10.06
N LYS A 247 -10.27 -10.74 -11.29
CA LYS A 247 -11.16 -11.19 -12.39
C LYS A 247 -11.43 -12.71 -12.35
N ALA A 248 -10.76 -13.47 -11.49
CA ALA A 248 -10.97 -14.91 -11.39
C ALA A 248 -12.44 -15.23 -11.07
N PRO A 249 -12.98 -16.35 -11.59
CA PRO A 249 -14.42 -16.66 -11.45
C PRO A 249 -14.93 -16.77 -10.02
N ASP A 250 -14.08 -17.14 -9.09
CA ASP A 250 -14.37 -17.25 -7.65
C ASP A 250 -14.34 -15.91 -6.89
N VAL A 251 -13.74 -14.88 -7.49
CA VAL A 251 -13.66 -13.51 -6.95
C VAL A 251 -14.59 -12.55 -7.71
N ASN A 252 -14.60 -12.62 -9.03
CA ASN A 252 -15.51 -11.98 -9.97
C ASN A 252 -15.71 -10.47 -9.75
N ILE A 253 -14.63 -9.72 -9.58
CA ILE A 253 -14.67 -8.26 -9.50
C ILE A 253 -14.61 -7.66 -10.90
N ARG A 254 -15.59 -6.81 -11.23
CA ARG A 254 -15.60 -6.06 -12.49
C ARG A 254 -14.67 -4.86 -12.38
N ILE A 255 -13.66 -4.78 -13.23
CA ILE A 255 -12.64 -3.74 -13.20
C ILE A 255 -12.83 -2.79 -14.37
N TYR A 256 -12.97 -1.50 -14.07
CA TYR A 256 -12.87 -0.38 -15.00
C TYR A 256 -11.52 0.30 -14.80
N THR A 257 -10.89 0.71 -15.88
CA THR A 257 -9.62 1.43 -15.81
C THR A 257 -9.70 2.73 -16.59
N ILE A 258 -9.11 3.79 -16.02
CA ILE A 258 -9.07 5.14 -16.61
C ILE A 258 -7.61 5.59 -16.62
N LEU A 259 -7.09 5.88 -17.81
CA LEU A 259 -5.80 6.52 -18.01
C LEU A 259 -6.03 8.01 -18.28
N LEU A 260 -5.52 8.86 -17.40
CA LEU A 260 -5.77 10.30 -17.43
C LEU A 260 -4.57 11.02 -18.04
N GLU A 261 -4.75 11.65 -19.22
CA GLU A 261 -3.78 12.53 -19.88
C GLU A 261 -2.33 11.97 -19.98
N GLU A 262 -2.18 10.64 -20.03
CA GLU A 262 -0.90 9.94 -20.08
C GLU A 262 -0.74 9.20 -21.43
N ASN A 263 0.46 9.26 -21.99
CA ASN A 263 0.77 8.68 -23.31
C ASN A 263 1.74 7.50 -23.27
N ASP A 264 2.22 7.09 -22.09
CA ASP A 264 3.10 5.95 -21.96
C ASP A 264 2.39 4.65 -22.40
N THR A 265 2.99 3.95 -23.35
CA THR A 265 2.42 2.72 -23.94
C THR A 265 2.43 1.56 -22.98
N THR A 266 3.35 1.52 -22.01
CA THR A 266 3.44 0.44 -21.02
C THR A 266 2.26 0.50 -20.07
N VAL A 267 2.01 1.66 -19.46
CA VAL A 267 0.87 1.82 -18.54
C VAL A 267 -0.46 1.72 -19.28
N ARG A 268 -0.55 2.24 -20.52
CA ARG A 268 -1.75 2.09 -21.36
C ARG A 268 -2.10 0.62 -21.58
N ASN A 269 -1.14 -0.19 -22.01
CA ASN A 269 -1.35 -1.62 -22.20
C ASN A 269 -1.70 -2.33 -20.88
N LEU A 270 -0.99 -2.00 -19.80
CA LEU A 270 -1.23 -2.55 -18.47
C LEU A 270 -2.67 -2.29 -18.00
N LEU A 271 -3.17 -1.06 -18.14
CA LEU A 271 -4.53 -0.71 -17.73
C LEU A 271 -5.59 -1.33 -18.65
N ARG A 272 -5.35 -1.39 -19.98
CA ARG A 272 -6.24 -2.06 -20.91
C ARG A 272 -6.39 -3.55 -20.55
N ASP A 273 -5.29 -4.22 -20.25
CA ASP A 273 -5.27 -5.65 -19.93
C ASP A 273 -5.80 -5.93 -18.50
N CYS A 274 -5.73 -4.93 -17.62
CA CYS A 274 -6.33 -4.97 -16.29
C CYS A 274 -7.86 -4.87 -16.32
N ALA A 275 -8.43 -4.05 -17.19
CA ALA A 275 -9.88 -3.95 -17.33
C ALA A 275 -10.52 -5.34 -17.57
N THR A 276 -11.75 -5.54 -17.09
CA THR A 276 -12.46 -6.83 -17.28
C THR A 276 -12.65 -7.15 -18.77
N THR A 277 -12.97 -6.13 -19.54
CA THR A 277 -12.99 -6.19 -21.00
C THR A 277 -12.34 -4.94 -21.58
N PRO A 278 -11.82 -4.96 -22.82
CA PRO A 278 -11.23 -3.76 -23.42
C PRO A 278 -12.17 -2.55 -23.49
N SER A 279 -13.48 -2.77 -23.56
CA SER A 279 -14.49 -1.71 -23.57
C SER A 279 -14.63 -0.99 -22.23
N LEU A 280 -14.09 -1.52 -21.15
CA LEU A 280 -14.07 -0.92 -19.80
C LEU A 280 -12.74 -0.19 -19.50
N PHE A 281 -11.87 -0.08 -20.50
CA PHE A 281 -10.70 0.76 -20.46
C PHE A 281 -10.98 2.09 -21.16
N PHE A 282 -10.81 3.18 -20.42
CA PHE A 282 -10.96 4.55 -20.92
C PHE A 282 -9.57 5.16 -21.09
N ASP A 283 -9.15 5.30 -22.35
CA ASP A 283 -7.81 5.72 -22.73
C ASP A 283 -7.70 7.23 -22.83
N ASN A 284 -6.61 7.79 -22.32
CA ASN A 284 -6.20 9.19 -22.46
C ASN A 284 -7.34 10.19 -22.18
N VAL A 285 -8.05 9.95 -21.10
CA VAL A 285 -9.20 10.77 -20.68
C VAL A 285 -8.71 12.12 -20.17
N SER A 286 -9.25 13.22 -20.66
CA SER A 286 -8.99 14.54 -20.09
C SER A 286 -9.84 14.79 -18.85
N ALA A 287 -9.42 15.72 -18.00
CA ALA A 287 -10.20 16.14 -16.83
C ALA A 287 -11.64 16.57 -17.20
N ALA A 288 -11.84 17.20 -18.36
CA ALA A 288 -13.16 17.61 -18.86
C ALA A 288 -14.05 16.40 -19.23
N GLN A 289 -13.47 15.28 -19.63
CA GLN A 289 -14.19 14.07 -20.04
C GLN A 289 -14.54 13.15 -18.87
N LEU A 290 -13.88 13.31 -17.70
CA LEU A 290 -14.07 12.42 -16.54
C LEU A 290 -15.54 12.26 -16.14
N GLN A 291 -16.30 13.36 -16.10
CA GLN A 291 -17.71 13.29 -15.74
C GLN A 291 -18.49 12.38 -16.70
N THR A 292 -18.20 12.43 -17.99
CA THR A 292 -18.83 11.57 -18.99
C THR A 292 -18.45 10.11 -18.79
N VAL A 293 -17.16 9.83 -18.55
CA VAL A 293 -16.67 8.47 -18.26
C VAL A 293 -17.37 7.89 -17.03
N PHE A 294 -17.45 8.63 -15.93
CA PHE A 294 -18.16 8.14 -14.74
C PHE A 294 -19.65 7.92 -14.95
N ARG A 295 -20.29 8.70 -15.84
CA ARG A 295 -21.70 8.45 -16.24
C ARG A 295 -21.84 7.15 -17.02
N VAL A 296 -20.90 6.85 -17.92
CA VAL A 296 -20.88 5.58 -18.66
C VAL A 296 -20.72 4.41 -17.71
N ILE A 297 -19.76 4.49 -16.77
CA ILE A 297 -19.55 3.46 -15.75
C ILE A 297 -20.82 3.27 -14.90
N ALA A 298 -21.46 4.35 -14.45
CA ALA A 298 -22.67 4.28 -13.65
C ALA A 298 -23.84 3.66 -14.42
N ALA A 299 -23.98 3.95 -15.71
CA ALA A 299 -25.00 3.34 -16.58
C ALA A 299 -24.77 1.83 -16.76
N ASP A 300 -23.51 1.43 -16.98
CA ASP A 300 -23.14 0.00 -17.10
C ASP A 300 -23.45 -0.76 -15.80
N LEU A 301 -23.07 -0.20 -14.65
CA LEU A 301 -23.37 -0.78 -13.33
C LEU A 301 -24.88 -0.88 -13.05
N SER A 302 -25.66 0.09 -13.53
CA SER A 302 -27.13 0.06 -13.39
C SER A 302 -27.76 -1.04 -14.25
N ASN A 303 -27.25 -1.27 -15.45
CA ASN A 303 -27.74 -2.32 -16.34
C ASN A 303 -27.46 -3.73 -15.80
N LEU A 304 -26.35 -3.93 -15.07
CA LEU A 304 -26.04 -5.19 -14.40
C LEU A 304 -27.06 -5.59 -13.35
N ARG A 305 -27.76 -4.62 -12.74
CA ARG A 305 -28.83 -4.87 -11.75
C ARG A 305 -30.14 -5.33 -12.38
N VAL A 306 -30.36 -5.01 -13.65
CA VAL A 306 -31.65 -5.30 -14.33
C VAL A 306 -31.61 -6.65 -15.05
N SER A 307 -30.42 -7.21 -15.29
CA SER A 307 -30.20 -8.46 -16.03
C SER A 307 -30.10 -9.71 -15.15
N GLN A 308 -30.30 -9.56 -13.86
CA GLN A 308 -30.45 -10.64 -12.87
C GLN A 308 -31.94 -10.79 -12.48
#